data_57cab71535a3fa3c2c8fe1a52d508667
#
_entry.id   57cab71535a3fa3c2c8fe1a52d508667
#
_cell.length_a   1.000
_cell.length_b   1.000
_cell.length_c   1.000
_cell.angle_alpha   90.00
_cell.angle_beta   90.00
_cell.angle_gamma   90.00
#
_symmetry.space_group_name_H-M   'P 1'
#
loop_
_entity.id
_entity.type
_entity.pdbx_description
1 polymer ?
#
loop_
_entity_poly.entity_id
_entity_poly.type
_entity_poly.pdbx_seq_one_letter_code
_entity_poly.pdbx_strand_id
1 'polypeptide(L)'
;LVDIAFTGLPGRVAAGETLRLELRIRNPYPYAIRVGADDTQLVMLWKHGRFRVDEFPTGETFTIPADSELTRGGTFTVLPQLAGETFDVGFALRREGYTNWFNGKSVPTEVGNL
;
A
#
# COMPACT_ATOMS: atom_id res chain seq x y z
N LEU A 1 -5.07 -10.60 11.21
CA LEU A 1 -4.90 -9.71 10.06
C LEU A 1 -3.42 -9.45 9.78
N VAL A 2 -3.09 -9.31 8.53
CA VAL A 2 -1.74 -8.93 8.12
C VAL A 2 -1.52 -7.45 8.42
N ASP A 3 -0.43 -7.13 9.10
CA ASP A 3 -0.08 -5.77 9.44
C ASP A 3 0.98 -5.24 8.47
N ILE A 4 0.74 -4.07 7.90
CA ILE A 4 1.66 -3.46 6.94
C ILE A 4 2.02 -2.06 7.42
N ALA A 5 3.29 -1.86 7.75
CA ALA A 5 3.86 -0.55 8.03
C ALA A 5 4.77 -0.13 6.88
N PHE A 6 4.97 1.15 6.70
CA PHE A 6 5.86 1.65 5.65
C PHE A 6 6.55 2.95 6.07
N THR A 7 7.69 3.22 5.45
CA THR A 7 8.46 4.43 5.65
C THR A 7 8.94 4.97 4.30
N GLY A 8 9.29 6.26 4.27
CA GLY A 8 9.84 6.90 3.09
C GLY A 8 8.86 7.81 2.35
N LEU A 9 7.60 7.87 2.79
CA LEU A 9 6.61 8.75 2.16
C LEU A 9 6.75 10.18 2.69
N PRO A 10 7.05 11.17 1.83
CA PRO A 10 7.06 12.55 2.25
C PRO A 10 5.64 13.08 2.52
N GLY A 11 5.54 14.16 3.27
CA GLY A 11 4.24 14.82 3.50
C GLY A 11 3.68 15.51 2.26
N ARG A 12 4.47 15.68 1.22
CA ARG A 12 4.06 16.26 -0.05
C ARG A 12 4.76 15.55 -1.20
N VAL A 13 4.01 15.18 -2.21
CA VAL A 13 4.50 14.53 -3.42
C VAL A 13 3.90 15.20 -4.65
N ALA A 14 4.54 15.03 -5.81
CA ALA A 14 4.01 15.52 -7.07
C ALA A 14 3.29 14.40 -7.81
N ALA A 15 2.23 14.75 -8.54
CA ALA A 15 1.58 13.81 -9.45
C ALA A 15 2.60 13.32 -10.49
N GLY A 16 2.64 12.03 -10.73
CA GLY A 16 3.60 11.41 -11.65
C GLY A 16 4.94 11.06 -11.01
N GLU A 17 5.19 11.49 -9.78
CA GLU A 17 6.44 11.18 -9.07
C GLU A 17 6.56 9.70 -8.75
N THR A 18 7.78 9.18 -8.81
CA THR A 18 8.09 7.83 -8.38
C THR A 18 8.61 7.87 -6.95
N LEU A 19 7.94 7.13 -6.07
CA LEU A 19 8.27 7.04 -4.65
C LEU A 19 9.05 5.77 -4.39
N ARG A 20 10.06 5.86 -3.50
CA ARG A 20 10.74 4.70 -2.94
C ARG A 20 10.31 4.52 -1.51
N LEU A 21 9.63 3.43 -1.22
CA LEU A 21 9.11 3.14 0.11
C LEU A 21 9.69 1.83 0.61
N GLU A 22 9.82 1.72 1.92
CA GLU A 22 10.17 0.48 2.58
C GLU A 22 8.94 -0.05 3.30
N LEU A 23 8.55 -1.28 3.02
CA LEU A 23 7.41 -1.94 3.63
C LEU A 23 7.87 -2.97 4.66
N ARG A 24 7.19 -3.02 5.79
CA ARG A 24 7.33 -4.08 6.79
C ARG A 24 5.99 -4.76 6.92
N ILE A 25 5.95 -6.04 6.58
CA ILE A 25 4.72 -6.81 6.51
C ILE A 25 4.80 -7.95 7.50
N ARG A 26 3.91 -7.96 8.47
CA ARG A 26 3.83 -9.01 9.48
C ARG A 26 2.72 -9.98 9.11
N ASN A 27 3.10 -11.23 8.87
CA ASN A 27 2.17 -12.33 8.66
C ASN A 27 2.01 -13.12 9.97
N PRO A 28 0.87 -12.99 10.67
CA PRO A 28 0.66 -13.70 11.93
C PRO A 28 0.12 -15.13 11.74
N TYR A 29 -0.15 -15.53 10.50
CA TYR A 29 -0.76 -16.81 10.22
C TYR A 29 0.25 -17.94 10.12
N PRO A 30 -0.16 -19.21 10.41
CA PRO A 30 0.73 -20.35 10.36
C PRO A 30 0.97 -20.88 8.94
N TYR A 31 0.68 -20.09 7.93
CA TYR A 31 0.91 -20.44 6.52
C TYR A 31 1.50 -19.24 5.78
N ALA A 32 2.26 -19.52 4.75
CA ALA A 32 2.83 -18.47 3.90
C ALA A 32 1.75 -17.79 3.04
N ILE A 33 1.93 -16.51 2.78
CA ILE A 33 1.05 -15.73 1.90
C ILE A 33 1.81 -15.40 0.62
N ARG A 34 1.27 -15.81 -0.53
CA ARG A 34 1.85 -15.58 -1.83
C ARG A 34 1.17 -14.37 -2.46
N VAL A 35 1.90 -13.24 -2.52
CA VAL A 35 1.40 -11.98 -3.06
C VAL A 35 1.71 -11.91 -4.56
N GLY A 36 0.73 -11.47 -5.34
CA GLY A 36 0.85 -11.39 -6.80
C GLY A 36 0.49 -12.68 -7.52
N ALA A 37 0.21 -13.73 -6.76
CA ALA A 37 -0.27 -15.01 -7.26
C ALA A 37 -1.57 -15.36 -6.52
N ASP A 38 -2.35 -16.29 -7.03
CA ASP A 38 -3.53 -16.84 -6.35
C ASP A 38 -4.50 -15.76 -5.81
N ASP A 39 -4.81 -14.76 -6.59
CA ASP A 39 -5.79 -13.71 -6.27
C ASP A 39 -5.42 -12.76 -5.14
N THR A 40 -4.24 -12.89 -4.54
CA THR A 40 -3.78 -11.99 -3.49
C THR A 40 -2.87 -10.92 -4.07
N GLN A 41 -3.23 -9.68 -3.89
CA GLN A 41 -2.47 -8.54 -4.42
C GLN A 41 -2.11 -7.56 -3.30
N LEU A 42 -0.91 -6.99 -3.39
CA LEU A 42 -0.57 -5.82 -2.59
C LEU A 42 -1.14 -4.58 -3.30
N VAL A 43 -1.97 -3.85 -2.60
CA VAL A 43 -2.57 -2.63 -3.13
C VAL A 43 -2.15 -1.42 -2.32
N MET A 44 -1.99 -0.30 -3.00
CA MET A 44 -1.75 1.00 -2.39
C MET A 44 -3.07 1.74 -2.31
N LEU A 45 -3.38 2.27 -1.13
CA LEU A 45 -4.65 2.93 -0.85
C LEU A 45 -4.42 4.42 -0.68
N TRP A 46 -5.21 5.20 -1.39
CA TRP A 46 -5.24 6.65 -1.27
C TRP A 46 -6.63 7.05 -0.79
N LYS A 47 -6.75 7.33 0.49
CA LYS A 47 -8.02 7.63 1.13
C LYS A 47 -8.21 9.12 1.24
N HIS A 48 -9.30 9.63 0.65
CA HIS A 48 -9.70 11.02 0.72
C HIS A 48 -11.02 11.13 1.47
N GLY A 49 -10.97 11.73 2.66
CA GLY A 49 -12.16 11.85 3.49
C GLY A 49 -12.73 10.51 3.94
N ARG A 50 -14.04 10.44 4.17
CA ARG A 50 -14.71 9.26 4.75
C ARG A 50 -15.16 8.25 3.71
N PHE A 51 -15.41 8.69 2.48
CA PHE A 51 -16.17 7.90 1.50
C PHE A 51 -15.44 7.59 0.21
N ARG A 52 -14.26 8.17 0.00
CA ARG A 52 -13.51 7.95 -1.21
C ARG A 52 -12.18 7.27 -0.90
N VAL A 53 -11.98 6.10 -1.50
CA VAL A 53 -10.71 5.40 -1.44
C VAL A 53 -10.35 4.98 -2.87
N ASP A 54 -9.20 5.43 -3.34
CA ASP A 54 -8.63 4.97 -4.60
C ASP A 54 -7.65 3.85 -4.28
N GLU A 55 -7.84 2.70 -4.91
CA GLU A 55 -7.11 1.48 -4.66
C GLU A 55 -6.37 1.05 -5.92
N PHE A 56 -5.05 0.93 -5.83
CA PHE A 56 -4.21 0.61 -6.98
C PHE A 56 -3.36 -0.63 -6.69
N PRO A 57 -3.52 -1.69 -7.51
CA PRO A 57 -2.61 -2.84 -7.42
C PRO A 57 -1.18 -2.41 -7.72
N THR A 58 -0.24 -2.89 -6.92
CA THR A 58 1.18 -2.53 -7.10
C THR A 58 1.89 -3.37 -8.14
N GLY A 59 1.32 -4.53 -8.48
CA GLY A 59 1.97 -5.48 -9.38
C GLY A 59 3.13 -6.25 -8.76
N GLU A 60 3.40 -6.05 -7.49
CA GLU A 60 4.50 -6.72 -6.78
C GLU A 60 4.21 -8.21 -6.59
N THR A 61 5.25 -9.04 -6.75
CA THR A 61 5.16 -10.48 -6.51
C THR A 61 6.22 -10.90 -5.49
N PHE A 62 5.77 -11.52 -4.41
CA PHE A 62 6.65 -12.01 -3.35
C PHE A 62 5.88 -12.95 -2.42
N THR A 63 6.61 -13.62 -1.54
CA THR A 63 6.01 -14.52 -0.54
C THR A 63 6.36 -14.00 0.85
N ILE A 64 5.35 -13.94 1.71
CA ILE A 64 5.52 -13.62 3.12
C ILE A 64 5.50 -14.97 3.87
N PRO A 65 6.63 -15.40 4.47
CA PRO A 65 6.66 -16.68 5.16
C PRO A 65 5.67 -16.75 6.32
N ALA A 66 5.30 -17.97 6.69
CA ALA A 66 4.40 -18.20 7.82
C ALA A 66 4.99 -17.61 9.12
N ASP A 67 4.15 -17.00 9.93
CA ASP A 67 4.49 -16.45 11.24
C ASP A 67 5.78 -15.61 11.21
N SER A 68 5.89 -14.73 10.24
CA SER A 68 7.12 -13.97 9.98
C SER A 68 6.85 -12.53 9.61
N GLU A 69 7.88 -11.72 9.74
CA GLU A 69 7.90 -10.35 9.25
C GLU A 69 8.82 -10.28 8.04
N LEU A 70 8.36 -9.63 6.99
CA LEU A 70 9.14 -9.40 5.78
C LEU A 70 9.33 -7.90 5.60
N THR A 71 10.58 -7.49 5.40
CA THR A 71 10.92 -6.10 5.04
C THR A 71 11.34 -6.08 3.58
N ARG A 72 10.75 -5.20 2.80
CA ARG A 72 11.13 -5.04 1.41
C ARG A 72 10.96 -3.60 0.91
N GLY A 73 11.84 -3.17 0.02
CA GLY A 73 11.70 -1.92 -0.69
C GLY A 73 10.84 -2.08 -1.94
N GLY A 74 10.19 -1.01 -2.34
CA GLY A 74 9.42 -0.95 -3.57
C GLY A 74 9.37 0.45 -4.14
N THR A 75 9.06 0.54 -5.44
CA THR A 75 8.84 1.81 -6.13
C THR A 75 7.39 1.91 -6.54
N PHE A 76 6.79 3.07 -6.31
CA PHE A 76 5.38 3.31 -6.56
C PHE A 76 5.21 4.66 -7.25
N THR A 77 4.32 4.74 -8.21
CA THR A 77 4.07 5.98 -8.95
C THR A 77 2.82 6.67 -8.42
N VAL A 78 2.93 7.97 -8.17
CA VAL A 78 1.80 8.80 -7.81
C VAL A 78 0.99 9.07 -9.08
N LEU A 79 -0.24 8.57 -9.12
CA LEU A 79 -1.06 8.66 -10.33
C LEU A 79 -1.58 10.10 -10.55
N PRO A 80 -1.63 10.56 -11.80
CA PRO A 80 -2.04 11.94 -12.10
C PRO A 80 -3.43 12.32 -11.59
N GLN A 81 -4.35 11.37 -11.53
CA GLN A 81 -5.70 11.64 -11.03
C GLN A 81 -5.78 12.00 -9.55
N LEU A 82 -4.68 11.81 -8.80
CA LEU A 82 -4.61 12.16 -7.38
C LEU A 82 -4.19 13.62 -7.16
N ALA A 83 -3.87 14.35 -8.24
CA ALA A 83 -3.35 15.71 -8.14
C ALA A 83 -4.32 16.67 -7.44
N GLY A 84 -3.77 17.57 -6.64
CA GLY A 84 -4.50 18.68 -6.04
C GLY A 84 -5.21 18.38 -4.72
N GLU A 85 -5.09 17.20 -4.17
CA GLU A 85 -5.80 16.78 -2.96
C GLU A 85 -4.85 16.24 -1.90
N THR A 86 -5.38 16.10 -0.69
CA THR A 86 -4.67 15.48 0.43
C THR A 86 -5.28 14.13 0.72
N PHE A 87 -4.43 13.13 0.89
CA PHE A 87 -4.82 11.74 1.11
C PHE A 87 -4.15 11.15 2.34
N ASP A 88 -4.83 10.21 2.97
CA ASP A 88 -4.20 9.25 3.86
C ASP A 88 -3.76 8.06 3.02
N VAL A 89 -2.47 7.77 3.02
CA VAL A 89 -1.89 6.71 2.20
C VAL A 89 -1.60 5.49 3.04
N GLY A 90 -1.97 4.34 2.54
CA GLY A 90 -1.71 3.07 3.21
C GLY A 90 -1.56 1.93 2.21
N PHE A 91 -1.29 0.75 2.74
CA PHE A 91 -1.18 -0.48 1.95
C PHE A 91 -2.08 -1.55 2.55
N ALA A 92 -2.57 -2.43 1.70
CA ALA A 92 -3.35 -3.58 2.13
C ALA A 92 -3.10 -4.77 1.22
N LEU A 93 -3.43 -5.96 1.72
CA LEU A 93 -3.54 -7.14 0.88
C LEU A 93 -4.99 -7.29 0.48
N ARG A 94 -5.20 -7.41 -0.82
CA ARG A 94 -6.51 -7.64 -1.41
C ARG A 94 -6.59 -9.04 -1.94
N ARG A 95 -7.58 -9.78 -1.49
CA ARG A 95 -7.95 -11.07 -2.07
C ARG A 95 -9.28 -10.90 -2.76
N GLU A 96 -9.55 -11.67 -3.80
CA GLU A 96 -10.77 -11.56 -4.60
C GLU A 96 -12.03 -11.42 -3.72
N GLY A 97 -12.77 -10.31 -3.92
CA GLY A 97 -13.96 -10.00 -3.14
C GLY A 97 -13.72 -9.56 -1.70
N TYR A 98 -12.46 -9.42 -1.28
CA TYR A 98 -12.13 -9.07 0.10
C TYR A 98 -10.86 -8.23 0.17
N THR A 99 -10.95 -7.06 0.79
CA THR A 99 -9.80 -6.20 1.04
C THR A 99 -9.54 -6.12 2.53
N ASN A 100 -8.30 -6.40 2.91
CA ASN A 100 -7.85 -6.26 4.29
C ASN A 100 -7.51 -4.80 4.55
N TRP A 101 -8.51 -4.02 4.93
CA TRP A 101 -8.39 -2.57 5.08
C TRP A 101 -7.58 -2.18 6.31
N PHE A 102 -6.62 -1.33 6.10
CA PHE A 102 -5.90 -0.57 7.12
C PHE A 102 -5.63 -1.25 8.45
N ASN A 103 -4.66 -2.10 8.47
CA ASN A 103 -4.04 -2.50 9.72
C ASN A 103 -2.77 -1.72 10.03
N GLY A 104 -2.31 -0.91 9.11
CA GLY A 104 -1.13 -0.09 9.29
C GLY A 104 -1.47 1.36 9.52
N LYS A 105 -0.47 2.15 9.86
CA LYS A 105 -0.60 3.59 9.95
C LYS A 105 -0.65 4.18 8.55
N SER A 106 -1.66 5.01 8.30
CA SER A 106 -1.68 5.84 7.12
C SER A 106 -0.92 7.14 7.38
N VAL A 107 -0.35 7.72 6.35
CA VAL A 107 0.38 8.98 6.40
C VAL A 107 -0.37 10.00 5.56
N PRO A 108 -0.78 11.14 6.14
CA PRO A 108 -1.37 12.22 5.34
C PRO A 108 -0.36 12.72 4.33
N THR A 109 -0.76 12.82 3.08
CA THR A 109 0.12 13.24 1.99
C THR A 109 -0.61 14.17 1.05
N GLU A 110 -0.05 15.35 0.82
CA GLU A 110 -0.56 16.29 -0.15
C GLU A 110 0.00 15.96 -1.53
N VAL A 111 -0.86 15.84 -2.53
CA VAL A 111 -0.45 15.60 -3.91
C VAL A 111 -0.55 16.90 -4.68
N GLY A 112 0.60 17.45 -5.09
CA GLY A 112 0.65 18.65 -5.91
C GLY A 112 0.30 18.37 -7.36
N ASN A 113 0.04 19.45 -8.10
CA ASN A 113 -0.14 19.36 -9.54
C ASN A 113 1.20 19.10 -10.25
N LEU A 114 1.12 18.59 -11.45
CA LEU A 114 2.29 18.41 -12.31
C LEU A 114 2.94 19.75 -12.65
#